data_fd528add4107ae597a0637441709fe7e
#
_entry.id   fd528add4107ae597a0637441709fe7e
#
_cell.length_a   1.000
_cell.length_b   1.000
_cell.length_c   1.000
_cell.angle_alpha   90.00
_cell.angle_beta   90.00
_cell.angle_gamma   90.00
#
_symmetry.space_group_name_H-M   'P 1'
#
loop_
_entity.id
_entity.type
_entity.pdbx_description
1 polymer ?
#
loop_
_entity_poly.entity_id
_entity_poly.type
_entity_poly.pdbx_seq_one_letter_code
_entity_poly.pdbx_strand_id
1 'polypeptide(L)'
;MDIYGNPFVPNMRDWARIVDDFLENPGQEPIRNVAPKSVDDRPYDVIFVGGGAAGRFGGAFAKARGGRPLIVDKWPFLGGSCPHEACVPHHVFSDCARQLDLQRWFSGQLWFPEFDAKKVSVLEIIEMFKKGRGGAHAIMNLQTKDQLGVEYILNAPATVIDNHTVEVAGERFTARALVLATGARTLLPDIPGLHLKGVYDFATLISDLDYEPSRCVIIGGSKVAIEYSAFFQAAGIQTTILTRSPLMATQSLHHVDDDLREYVVEGMRVRGIEILDGVEPLEVLGNGKASGVSFRNAAGEIETRDCDFVFVATGERAQSQPFVDALGVEVDDRMNIKVDRTMKTSVEDVYAVGDLIGPPLEMFKARKSGCVAARNIMGEHWEWDYSEYPDFLHSTYEVTWCGLSEREAREQYPNVVVIKMPPDGLDHKDVGMPVGDASMLYAMRYPELSGFCKMLVDGDSRRII
;
A
#
# COMPACT_ATOMS: atom_id res chain seq x y z
N MET A 1 -29.16 -11.16 9.59
CA MET A 1 -28.95 -9.77 9.98
C MET A 1 -27.80 -9.74 10.97
N ASP A 2 -26.81 -8.89 10.74
CA ASP A 2 -25.80 -8.65 11.75
C ASP A 2 -26.37 -7.85 12.93
N ILE A 3 -25.55 -7.59 13.96
CA ILE A 3 -25.96 -6.82 15.15
C ILE A 3 -26.39 -5.36 14.83
N TYR A 4 -26.16 -4.89 13.60
CA TYR A 4 -26.54 -3.56 13.11
C TYR A 4 -27.77 -3.59 12.18
N GLY A 5 -28.43 -4.76 12.04
CA GLY A 5 -29.58 -4.93 11.17
C GLY A 5 -29.27 -5.04 9.68
N ASN A 6 -27.99 -5.23 9.30
CA ASN A 6 -27.60 -5.46 7.91
C ASN A 6 -28.06 -6.85 7.44
N PRO A 7 -28.81 -6.95 6.33
CA PRO A 7 -29.25 -8.25 5.83
C PRO A 7 -28.13 -9.11 5.22
N PHE A 8 -26.90 -8.62 5.17
CA PHE A 8 -25.82 -9.13 4.34
C PHE A 8 -24.56 -9.55 5.08
N VAL A 9 -24.63 -10.01 6.33
CA VAL A 9 -23.55 -10.89 6.78
C VAL A 9 -24.00 -12.32 6.48
N PRO A 10 -23.46 -12.99 5.43
CA PRO A 10 -23.67 -14.42 5.27
C PRO A 10 -23.26 -15.09 6.57
N ASN A 11 -24.01 -16.09 7.03
CA ASN A 11 -23.51 -16.87 8.13
C ASN A 11 -22.21 -17.56 7.71
N MET A 12 -21.38 -18.00 8.64
CA MET A 12 -20.05 -18.58 8.34
C MET A 12 -20.08 -19.76 7.35
N ARG A 13 -21.22 -20.44 7.22
CA ARG A 13 -21.39 -21.56 6.26
C ARG A 13 -21.62 -21.05 4.84
N ASP A 14 -22.38 -19.96 4.69
CA ASP A 14 -22.59 -19.32 3.38
C ASP A 14 -21.30 -18.65 2.89
N TRP A 15 -20.48 -18.16 3.82
CA TRP A 15 -19.14 -17.64 3.53
C TRP A 15 -18.23 -18.69 2.90
N ALA A 16 -18.11 -19.86 3.52
CA ALA A 16 -17.27 -20.93 2.98
C ALA A 16 -17.68 -21.28 1.55
N ARG A 17 -18.98 -21.43 1.30
CA ARG A 17 -19.50 -21.72 -0.04
C ARG A 17 -19.21 -20.61 -1.05
N ILE A 18 -19.41 -19.36 -0.67
CA ILE A 18 -19.13 -18.21 -1.55
C ILE A 18 -17.65 -18.14 -1.91
N VAL A 19 -16.76 -18.41 -0.94
CA VAL A 19 -15.32 -18.48 -1.16
C VAL A 19 -14.97 -19.64 -2.08
N ASP A 20 -15.52 -20.82 -1.82
CA ASP A 20 -15.26 -22.01 -2.63
C ASP A 20 -15.76 -21.81 -4.07
N ASP A 21 -16.99 -21.33 -4.26
CA ASP A 21 -17.56 -21.01 -5.57
C ASP A 21 -16.70 -19.98 -6.33
N PHE A 22 -16.15 -18.98 -5.63
CA PHE A 22 -15.29 -17.95 -6.24
C PHE A 22 -13.90 -18.49 -6.59
N LEU A 23 -13.32 -19.37 -5.76
CA LEU A 23 -11.99 -19.96 -5.98
C LEU A 23 -12.02 -21.08 -7.03
N GLU A 24 -13.12 -21.86 -7.11
CA GLU A 24 -13.28 -22.94 -8.07
C GLU A 24 -13.58 -22.44 -9.49
N ASN A 25 -14.18 -21.26 -9.62
CA ASN A 25 -14.53 -20.66 -10.90
C ASN A 25 -14.05 -19.19 -11.03
N PRO A 26 -12.74 -18.91 -11.05
CA PRO A 26 -12.26 -17.64 -11.56
C PRO A 26 -12.41 -17.61 -13.09
N GLY A 27 -13.64 -17.75 -13.60
CA GLY A 27 -13.95 -17.99 -15.00
C GLY A 27 -13.17 -17.10 -15.97
N GLN A 28 -12.92 -17.58 -17.18
CA GLN A 28 -12.28 -16.81 -18.26
C GLN A 28 -13.24 -15.74 -18.83
N GLU A 29 -14.52 -15.84 -18.51
CA GLU A 29 -15.57 -14.93 -19.00
C GLU A 29 -15.68 -13.67 -18.14
N PRO A 30 -16.05 -12.54 -18.75
CA PRO A 30 -16.33 -11.31 -18.01
C PRO A 30 -17.42 -11.50 -16.97
N ILE A 31 -17.17 -11.03 -15.74
CA ILE A 31 -18.15 -11.01 -14.65
C ILE A 31 -18.92 -9.70 -14.72
N ARG A 32 -20.22 -9.75 -14.96
CA ARG A 32 -21.04 -8.56 -15.20
C ARG A 32 -22.37 -8.58 -14.43
N ASN A 33 -22.75 -7.41 -13.96
CA ASN A 33 -24.11 -7.17 -13.44
C ASN A 33 -24.82 -6.00 -14.18
N VAL A 34 -24.33 -5.67 -15.35
CA VAL A 34 -24.88 -4.59 -16.20
C VAL A 34 -26.25 -5.01 -16.73
N ALA A 35 -27.23 -4.11 -16.59
CA ALA A 35 -28.55 -4.33 -17.17
C ALA A 35 -28.46 -4.42 -18.69
N PRO A 36 -29.21 -5.31 -19.35
CA PRO A 36 -29.28 -5.36 -20.79
C PRO A 36 -29.73 -4.02 -21.38
N LYS A 37 -29.17 -3.58 -22.50
CA LYS A 37 -29.55 -2.33 -23.19
C LYS A 37 -31.04 -2.26 -23.54
N SER A 38 -31.71 -3.40 -23.71
CA SER A 38 -33.16 -3.48 -23.91
C SER A 38 -33.96 -3.10 -22.66
N VAL A 39 -33.34 -3.05 -21.49
CA VAL A 39 -33.98 -2.67 -20.22
C VAL A 39 -33.58 -1.25 -19.81
N ASP A 40 -32.33 -0.86 -20.01
CA ASP A 40 -31.85 0.50 -19.74
C ASP A 40 -30.73 0.86 -20.73
N ASP A 41 -31.03 1.76 -21.66
CA ASP A 41 -30.13 2.27 -22.69
C ASP A 41 -29.56 3.67 -22.37
N ARG A 42 -29.89 4.22 -21.20
CA ARG A 42 -29.39 5.53 -20.79
C ARG A 42 -27.87 5.50 -20.69
N PRO A 43 -27.18 6.56 -21.11
CA PRO A 43 -25.74 6.67 -20.88
C PRO A 43 -25.43 6.64 -19.38
N TYR A 44 -24.24 6.21 -19.03
CA TYR A 44 -23.75 6.30 -17.66
C TYR A 44 -23.46 7.76 -17.30
N ASP A 45 -23.62 8.11 -16.03
CA ASP A 45 -23.14 9.41 -15.54
C ASP A 45 -21.62 9.41 -15.43
N VAL A 46 -21.04 8.26 -15.08
CA VAL A 46 -19.60 8.10 -14.93
C VAL A 46 -19.17 6.65 -15.17
N ILE A 47 -18.03 6.46 -15.84
CA ILE A 47 -17.34 5.18 -15.92
C ILE A 47 -16.02 5.29 -15.14
N PHE A 48 -15.82 4.42 -14.15
CA PHE A 48 -14.56 4.25 -13.44
C PHE A 48 -13.74 3.17 -14.14
N VAL A 49 -12.59 3.54 -14.69
CA VAL A 49 -11.63 2.62 -15.30
C VAL A 49 -10.65 2.17 -14.23
N GLY A 50 -10.95 1.03 -13.61
CA GLY A 50 -10.30 0.47 -12.45
C GLY A 50 -11.25 0.36 -11.25
N GLY A 51 -11.43 -0.85 -10.74
CA GLY A 51 -12.31 -1.18 -9.60
C GLY A 51 -11.59 -1.25 -8.26
N GLY A 52 -10.40 -0.64 -8.15
CA GLY A 52 -9.65 -0.51 -6.92
C GLY A 52 -10.35 0.35 -5.86
N ALA A 53 -9.64 0.67 -4.78
CA ALA A 53 -10.18 1.47 -3.68
C ALA A 53 -10.81 2.78 -4.16
N ALA A 54 -10.16 3.50 -5.08
CA ALA A 54 -10.64 4.75 -5.62
C ALA A 54 -11.92 4.58 -6.47
N GLY A 55 -11.89 3.67 -7.45
CA GLY A 55 -13.03 3.47 -8.36
C GLY A 55 -14.24 2.88 -7.64
N ARG A 56 -14.07 1.90 -6.74
CA ARG A 56 -15.17 1.32 -5.99
C ARG A 56 -15.85 2.32 -5.06
N PHE A 57 -15.08 3.11 -4.31
CA PHE A 57 -15.65 4.15 -3.44
C PHE A 57 -16.27 5.29 -4.25
N GLY A 58 -15.62 5.73 -5.34
CA GLY A 58 -16.19 6.71 -6.26
C GLY A 58 -17.51 6.27 -6.85
N GLY A 59 -17.59 5.02 -7.33
CA GLY A 59 -18.82 4.43 -7.84
C GLY A 59 -19.95 4.40 -6.80
N ALA A 60 -19.66 4.00 -5.56
CA ALA A 60 -20.61 4.01 -4.46
C ALA A 60 -21.11 5.43 -4.15
N PHE A 61 -20.21 6.42 -4.14
CA PHE A 61 -20.57 7.83 -3.91
C PHE A 61 -21.38 8.43 -5.03
N ALA A 62 -21.09 8.13 -6.29
CA ALA A 62 -21.91 8.55 -7.44
C ALA A 62 -23.32 7.95 -7.36
N LYS A 63 -23.41 6.64 -7.04
CA LYS A 63 -24.69 5.94 -6.88
C LYS A 63 -25.55 6.52 -5.76
N ALA A 64 -24.94 6.79 -4.60
CA ALA A 64 -25.62 7.41 -3.46
C ALA A 64 -26.20 8.81 -3.75
N ARG A 65 -25.74 9.44 -4.84
CA ARG A 65 -26.25 10.74 -5.35
C ARG A 65 -27.22 10.60 -6.51
N GLY A 66 -27.75 9.40 -6.72
CA GLY A 66 -28.73 9.12 -7.76
C GLY A 66 -28.12 8.92 -9.15
N GLY A 67 -26.80 8.90 -9.27
CA GLY A 67 -26.12 8.64 -10.53
C GLY A 67 -26.16 7.17 -10.97
N ARG A 68 -25.86 6.95 -12.23
CA ARG A 68 -25.64 5.63 -12.83
C ARG A 68 -24.14 5.43 -13.09
N PRO A 69 -23.34 4.95 -12.14
CA PRO A 69 -21.94 4.61 -12.33
C PRO A 69 -21.75 3.22 -12.95
N LEU A 70 -20.71 3.06 -13.77
CA LEU A 70 -20.16 1.77 -14.21
C LEU A 70 -18.72 1.65 -13.71
N ILE A 71 -18.34 0.50 -13.16
CA ILE A 71 -16.95 0.16 -12.85
C ILE A 71 -16.49 -0.90 -13.84
N VAL A 72 -15.33 -0.70 -14.44
CA VAL A 72 -14.69 -1.69 -15.32
C VAL A 72 -13.32 -2.06 -14.76
N ASP A 73 -12.99 -3.35 -14.70
CA ASP A 73 -11.68 -3.81 -14.20
C ASP A 73 -11.21 -5.06 -14.95
N LYS A 74 -9.89 -5.14 -15.15
CA LYS A 74 -9.25 -6.32 -15.74
C LYS A 74 -9.24 -7.52 -14.80
N TRP A 75 -9.36 -7.30 -13.50
CA TRP A 75 -9.40 -8.35 -12.49
C TRP A 75 -10.82 -8.84 -12.24
N PRO A 76 -10.98 -10.12 -11.81
CA PRO A 76 -12.30 -10.70 -11.53
C PRO A 76 -12.91 -10.22 -10.20
N PHE A 77 -12.27 -9.31 -9.49
CA PHE A 77 -12.69 -8.82 -8.17
C PHE A 77 -12.53 -7.31 -8.06
N LEU A 78 -13.30 -6.72 -7.16
CA LEU A 78 -13.23 -5.32 -6.76
C LEU A 78 -12.34 -5.15 -5.53
N GLY A 79 -11.83 -3.92 -5.34
CA GLY A 79 -10.95 -3.56 -4.23
C GLY A 79 -9.51 -3.28 -4.65
N GLY A 80 -9.09 -3.78 -5.82
CA GLY A 80 -7.76 -3.53 -6.40
C GLY A 80 -6.62 -4.23 -5.62
N SER A 81 -5.43 -3.67 -5.71
CA SER A 81 -4.21 -4.21 -5.10
C SER A 81 -4.31 -4.30 -3.57
N CYS A 82 -4.99 -3.38 -2.91
CA CYS A 82 -5.05 -3.34 -1.45
C CYS A 82 -5.47 -4.67 -0.79
N PRO A 83 -6.64 -5.28 -1.09
CA PRO A 83 -7.00 -6.57 -0.51
C PRO A 83 -6.28 -7.74 -1.17
N HIS A 84 -5.75 -7.57 -2.39
CA HIS A 84 -5.25 -8.69 -3.19
C HIS A 84 -3.77 -8.97 -2.95
N GLU A 85 -2.93 -7.96 -2.98
CA GLU A 85 -1.48 -8.12 -3.04
C GLU A 85 -0.69 -7.07 -2.24
N ALA A 86 -1.34 -6.01 -1.71
CA ALA A 86 -0.66 -4.89 -1.05
C ALA A 86 -1.06 -4.73 0.42
N CYS A 87 -2.04 -3.84 0.75
CA CYS A 87 -2.31 -3.44 2.13
C CYS A 87 -2.69 -4.62 3.05
N VAL A 88 -3.64 -5.47 2.63
CA VAL A 88 -4.14 -6.54 3.51
C VAL A 88 -3.11 -7.61 3.78
N PRO A 89 -2.38 -8.18 2.77
CA PRO A 89 -1.28 -9.07 3.07
C PRO A 89 -0.19 -8.42 3.91
N HIS A 90 0.13 -7.16 3.65
CA HIS A 90 1.07 -6.41 4.46
C HIS A 90 0.62 -6.30 5.93
N HIS A 91 -0.66 -6.00 6.20
CA HIS A 91 -1.20 -6.02 7.57
C HIS A 91 -1.08 -7.40 8.24
N VAL A 92 -1.38 -8.47 7.51
CA VAL A 92 -1.19 -9.84 8.03
C VAL A 92 0.27 -10.10 8.38
N PHE A 93 1.20 -9.72 7.51
CA PHE A 93 2.63 -9.88 7.76
C PHE A 93 3.13 -9.03 8.93
N SER A 94 2.65 -7.81 9.07
CA SER A 94 3.00 -6.92 10.19
C SER A 94 2.46 -7.45 11.52
N ASP A 95 1.22 -7.96 11.55
CA ASP A 95 0.66 -8.59 12.75
C ASP A 95 1.42 -9.86 13.13
N CYS A 96 1.77 -10.69 12.16
CA CYS A 96 2.64 -11.86 12.39
C CYS A 96 4.01 -11.42 12.93
N ALA A 97 4.61 -10.39 12.32
CA ALA A 97 5.91 -9.88 12.74
C ALA A 97 5.91 -9.43 14.20
N ARG A 98 4.89 -8.68 14.65
CA ARG A 98 4.74 -8.25 16.04
C ARG A 98 4.64 -9.43 17.01
N GLN A 99 3.82 -10.42 16.67
CA GLN A 99 3.66 -11.60 17.52
C GLN A 99 4.94 -12.42 17.61
N LEU A 100 5.62 -12.64 16.49
CA LEU A 100 6.89 -13.37 16.44
C LEU A 100 8.03 -12.61 17.16
N ASP A 101 8.08 -11.30 17.02
CA ASP A 101 9.05 -10.44 17.69
C ASP A 101 8.87 -10.51 19.21
N LEU A 102 7.63 -10.39 19.72
CA LEU A 102 7.30 -10.58 21.13
C LEU A 102 7.72 -11.95 21.64
N GLN A 103 7.39 -13.02 20.93
CA GLN A 103 7.78 -14.37 21.31
C GLN A 103 9.30 -14.53 21.36
N ARG A 104 10.04 -13.94 20.44
CA ARG A 104 11.49 -13.98 20.39
C ARG A 104 12.11 -13.26 21.59
N TRP A 105 11.64 -12.05 21.88
CA TRP A 105 12.16 -11.21 22.95
C TRP A 105 11.90 -11.79 24.33
N PHE A 106 10.77 -12.45 24.56
CA PHE A 106 10.39 -13.06 25.81
C PHE A 106 10.54 -14.58 25.84
N SER A 107 11.26 -15.16 24.88
CA SER A 107 11.49 -16.60 24.77
C SER A 107 11.90 -17.23 26.10
N GLY A 108 11.15 -18.24 26.56
CA GLY A 108 11.37 -18.94 27.82
C GLY A 108 11.16 -18.10 29.09
N GLN A 109 10.56 -16.91 28.97
CA GLN A 109 10.33 -16.00 30.10
C GLN A 109 8.84 -15.74 30.29
N LEU A 110 8.43 -15.34 31.50
CA LEU A 110 7.05 -15.14 31.86
C LEU A 110 6.23 -16.40 31.51
N TRP A 111 5.20 -16.24 30.67
CA TRP A 111 4.36 -17.34 30.15
C TRP A 111 4.67 -17.69 28.69
N PHE A 112 5.68 -17.04 28.07
CA PHE A 112 6.05 -17.32 26.68
C PHE A 112 6.86 -18.62 26.58
N PRO A 113 6.51 -19.53 25.64
CA PRO A 113 7.33 -20.70 25.35
C PRO A 113 8.67 -20.31 24.75
N GLU A 114 9.61 -21.23 24.71
CA GLU A 114 10.84 -21.06 23.95
C GLU A 114 10.50 -20.84 22.47
N PHE A 115 11.07 -19.77 21.90
CA PHE A 115 10.87 -19.42 20.50
C PHE A 115 11.84 -20.21 19.61
N ASP A 116 11.30 -20.89 18.63
CA ASP A 116 12.04 -21.61 17.61
C ASP A 116 11.64 -21.09 16.21
N ALA A 117 12.47 -20.23 15.62
CA ALA A 117 12.22 -19.65 14.29
C ALA A 117 12.03 -20.72 13.19
N LYS A 118 12.61 -21.92 13.36
CA LYS A 118 12.47 -23.02 12.38
C LYS A 118 11.06 -23.60 12.31
N LYS A 119 10.20 -23.27 13.27
CA LYS A 119 8.79 -23.67 13.27
C LYS A 119 7.88 -22.64 12.61
N VAL A 120 8.42 -21.50 12.20
CA VAL A 120 7.64 -20.48 11.47
C VAL A 120 7.67 -20.83 9.99
N SER A 121 6.53 -21.08 9.41
CA SER A 121 6.37 -21.30 7.97
C SER A 121 5.80 -20.06 7.32
N VAL A 122 6.57 -19.43 6.45
CA VAL A 122 6.13 -18.28 5.64
C VAL A 122 5.09 -18.72 4.62
N LEU A 123 5.23 -19.92 4.07
CA LEU A 123 4.26 -20.48 3.13
C LEU A 123 2.89 -20.70 3.77
N GLU A 124 2.82 -21.21 5.00
CA GLU A 124 1.55 -21.39 5.72
C GLU A 124 0.86 -20.05 5.97
N ILE A 125 1.62 -19.00 6.30
CA ILE A 125 1.08 -17.64 6.48
C ILE A 125 0.51 -17.11 5.17
N ILE A 126 1.23 -17.29 4.05
CA ILE A 126 0.77 -16.89 2.71
C ILE A 126 -0.49 -17.66 2.31
N GLU A 127 -0.54 -18.97 2.52
CA GLU A 127 -1.72 -19.79 2.19
C GLU A 127 -2.94 -19.43 3.06
N MET A 128 -2.74 -19.16 4.33
CA MET A 128 -3.80 -18.64 5.21
C MET A 128 -4.35 -17.32 4.69
N PHE A 129 -3.44 -16.41 4.29
CA PHE A 129 -3.84 -15.14 3.70
C PHE A 129 -4.63 -15.33 2.40
N LYS A 130 -4.16 -16.20 1.48
CA LYS A 130 -4.84 -16.46 0.19
C LYS A 130 -6.29 -16.91 0.40
N LYS A 131 -6.55 -17.80 1.37
CA LYS A 131 -7.91 -18.22 1.72
C LYS A 131 -8.78 -17.06 2.20
N GLY A 132 -8.27 -16.25 3.14
CA GLY A 132 -8.99 -15.06 3.62
C GLY A 132 -9.26 -14.02 2.52
N ARG A 133 -8.29 -13.83 1.63
CA ARG A 133 -8.38 -12.94 0.48
C ARG A 133 -9.54 -13.28 -0.46
N GLY A 134 -9.71 -14.57 -0.79
CA GLY A 134 -10.82 -15.03 -1.63
C GLY A 134 -12.18 -14.60 -1.07
N GLY A 135 -12.37 -14.77 0.24
CA GLY A 135 -13.57 -14.29 0.93
C GLY A 135 -13.78 -12.78 0.83
N ALA A 136 -12.72 -12.01 1.02
CA ALA A 136 -12.79 -10.55 0.90
C ALA A 136 -13.22 -10.11 -0.50
N HIS A 137 -12.71 -10.75 -1.55
CA HIS A 137 -13.08 -10.45 -2.94
C HIS A 137 -14.55 -10.74 -3.21
N ALA A 138 -15.03 -11.94 -2.82
CA ALA A 138 -16.43 -12.32 -3.01
C ALA A 138 -17.36 -11.31 -2.34
N ILE A 139 -17.05 -10.90 -1.11
CA ILE A 139 -17.85 -9.92 -0.37
C ILE A 139 -17.83 -8.56 -1.04
N MET A 140 -16.69 -8.08 -1.49
CA MET A 140 -16.63 -6.77 -2.15
C MET A 140 -17.47 -6.75 -3.43
N ASN A 141 -17.47 -7.83 -4.21
CA ASN A 141 -18.30 -7.95 -5.39
C ASN A 141 -19.79 -7.96 -5.03
N LEU A 142 -20.19 -8.78 -4.06
CA LEU A 142 -21.59 -8.86 -3.60
C LEU A 142 -22.08 -7.54 -2.99
N GLN A 143 -21.29 -6.94 -2.11
CA GLN A 143 -21.64 -5.64 -1.53
C GLN A 143 -21.82 -4.56 -2.60
N THR A 144 -20.96 -4.51 -3.58
CA THR A 144 -21.01 -3.52 -4.64
C THR A 144 -22.26 -3.69 -5.49
N LYS A 145 -22.61 -4.93 -5.84
CA LYS A 145 -23.82 -5.26 -6.58
C LYS A 145 -25.07 -5.05 -5.74
N ASP A 146 -25.18 -5.75 -4.61
CA ASP A 146 -26.46 -5.96 -3.94
C ASP A 146 -26.77 -4.88 -2.89
N GLN A 147 -25.75 -4.32 -2.22
CA GLN A 147 -25.93 -3.27 -1.23
C GLN A 147 -25.80 -1.88 -1.83
N LEU A 148 -24.80 -1.67 -2.70
CA LEU A 148 -24.55 -0.36 -3.28
C LEU A 148 -25.28 -0.16 -4.61
N GLY A 149 -25.71 -1.24 -5.27
CA GLY A 149 -26.41 -1.19 -6.56
C GLY A 149 -25.59 -0.58 -7.69
N VAL A 150 -24.26 -0.76 -7.65
CA VAL A 150 -23.31 -0.25 -8.65
C VAL A 150 -23.11 -1.29 -9.74
N GLU A 151 -23.25 -0.89 -11.00
CA GLU A 151 -22.99 -1.76 -12.15
C GLU A 151 -21.48 -1.94 -12.34
N TYR A 152 -21.06 -3.14 -12.77
CA TYR A 152 -19.65 -3.42 -13.09
C TYR A 152 -19.48 -4.46 -14.20
N ILE A 153 -18.31 -4.40 -14.87
CA ILE A 153 -17.77 -5.42 -15.75
C ILE A 153 -16.35 -5.71 -15.29
N LEU A 154 -16.12 -6.91 -14.79
CA LEU A 154 -14.85 -7.38 -14.25
C LEU A 154 -14.28 -8.50 -15.12
N ASN A 155 -13.00 -8.87 -14.88
CA ASN A 155 -12.27 -9.88 -15.62
C ASN A 155 -12.17 -9.54 -17.13
N ALA A 156 -12.12 -8.25 -17.44
CA ALA A 156 -12.02 -7.76 -18.81
C ALA A 156 -11.20 -6.46 -18.85
N PRO A 157 -10.10 -6.42 -19.60
CA PRO A 157 -9.37 -5.17 -19.79
C PRO A 157 -10.26 -4.18 -20.55
N ALA A 158 -10.17 -2.92 -20.14
CA ALA A 158 -10.89 -1.82 -20.76
C ALA A 158 -9.91 -0.95 -21.55
N THR A 159 -10.35 -0.48 -22.72
CA THR A 159 -9.64 0.48 -23.55
C THR A 159 -10.43 1.80 -23.58
N VAL A 160 -9.79 2.90 -23.23
CA VAL A 160 -10.37 4.24 -23.37
C VAL A 160 -10.23 4.65 -24.83
N ILE A 161 -11.35 4.97 -25.46
CA ILE A 161 -11.42 5.35 -26.89
C ILE A 161 -11.38 6.87 -27.05
N ASP A 162 -12.15 7.59 -26.23
CA ASP A 162 -12.18 9.05 -26.14
C ASP A 162 -12.58 9.45 -24.71
N ASN A 163 -12.78 10.75 -24.45
CA ASN A 163 -13.12 11.28 -23.12
C ASN A 163 -14.52 10.89 -22.60
N HIS A 164 -15.31 10.17 -23.38
CA HIS A 164 -16.65 9.71 -23.00
C HIS A 164 -16.89 8.21 -23.26
N THR A 165 -15.99 7.53 -23.97
CA THR A 165 -16.21 6.17 -24.47
C THR A 165 -15.13 5.21 -23.99
N VAL A 166 -15.58 4.09 -23.44
CA VAL A 166 -14.72 2.96 -23.05
C VAL A 166 -15.19 1.71 -23.76
N GLU A 167 -14.25 0.94 -24.31
CA GLU A 167 -14.49 -0.39 -24.86
C GLU A 167 -14.02 -1.46 -23.87
N VAL A 168 -14.90 -2.38 -23.52
CA VAL A 168 -14.63 -3.49 -22.61
C VAL A 168 -15.42 -4.73 -23.05
N ALA A 169 -14.77 -5.89 -23.04
CA ALA A 169 -15.39 -7.16 -23.49
C ALA A 169 -16.03 -7.08 -24.89
N GLY A 170 -15.44 -6.30 -25.81
CA GLY A 170 -15.93 -6.13 -27.20
C GLY A 170 -17.15 -5.20 -27.34
N GLU A 171 -17.59 -4.55 -26.27
CA GLU A 171 -18.72 -3.61 -26.28
C GLU A 171 -18.26 -2.20 -25.89
N ARG A 172 -18.92 -1.18 -26.47
CA ARG A 172 -18.67 0.22 -26.15
C ARG A 172 -19.73 0.77 -25.19
N PHE A 173 -19.23 1.44 -24.15
CA PHE A 173 -20.02 2.10 -23.12
C PHE A 173 -19.67 3.58 -23.11
N THR A 174 -20.70 4.43 -22.99
CA THR A 174 -20.55 5.88 -22.96
C THR A 174 -20.99 6.47 -21.64
N ALA A 175 -20.32 7.54 -21.21
CA ALA A 175 -20.63 8.26 -19.98
C ALA A 175 -20.47 9.77 -20.18
N ARG A 176 -21.05 10.56 -19.26
CA ARG A 176 -20.82 12.01 -19.22
C ARG A 176 -19.39 12.35 -18.79
N ALA A 177 -18.77 11.49 -17.95
CA ALA A 177 -17.41 11.66 -17.49
C ALA A 177 -16.70 10.31 -17.31
N LEU A 178 -15.39 10.32 -17.45
CA LEU A 178 -14.52 9.19 -17.12
C LEU A 178 -13.70 9.48 -15.87
N VAL A 179 -13.49 8.45 -15.06
CA VAL A 179 -12.54 8.47 -13.91
C VAL A 179 -11.48 7.39 -14.11
N LEU A 180 -10.26 7.81 -14.30
CA LEU A 180 -9.10 6.95 -14.46
C LEU A 180 -8.60 6.53 -13.07
N ALA A 181 -8.62 5.22 -12.78
CA ALA A 181 -8.37 4.67 -11.44
C ALA A 181 -7.54 3.37 -11.45
N THR A 182 -6.62 3.24 -12.42
CA THR A 182 -5.85 2.00 -12.66
C THR A 182 -4.67 1.78 -11.72
N GLY A 183 -4.39 2.75 -10.83
CA GLY A 183 -3.37 2.63 -9.80
C GLY A 183 -1.93 2.65 -10.30
N ALA A 184 -1.04 2.07 -9.52
CA ALA A 184 0.40 1.98 -9.77
C ALA A 184 0.89 0.53 -9.72
N ARG A 185 2.14 0.30 -10.14
CA ARG A 185 2.84 -1.00 -10.10
C ARG A 185 4.30 -0.79 -9.73
N THR A 186 4.90 -1.82 -9.14
CA THR A 186 6.32 -1.80 -8.76
C THR A 186 7.20 -1.32 -9.92
N LEU A 187 8.04 -0.34 -9.65
CA LEU A 187 9.07 0.13 -10.56
C LEU A 187 10.28 -0.77 -10.41
N LEU A 188 10.50 -1.65 -11.38
CA LEU A 188 11.70 -2.50 -11.37
C LEU A 188 12.94 -1.69 -11.76
N PRO A 189 14.07 -1.82 -11.05
CA PRO A 189 15.32 -1.18 -11.44
C PRO A 189 15.87 -1.80 -12.71
N ASP A 190 16.66 -1.04 -13.48
CA ASP A 190 17.31 -1.55 -14.70
C ASP A 190 18.64 -2.23 -14.34
N ILE A 191 18.54 -3.44 -13.77
CA ILE A 191 19.70 -4.28 -13.44
C ILE A 191 19.50 -5.70 -13.96
N PRO A 192 20.57 -6.41 -14.38
CA PRO A 192 20.51 -7.80 -14.81
C PRO A 192 19.98 -8.73 -13.71
N GLY A 193 19.35 -9.84 -14.12
CA GLY A 193 18.97 -10.92 -13.23
C GLY A 193 17.59 -10.80 -12.58
N LEU A 194 16.83 -9.73 -12.79
CA LEU A 194 15.50 -9.57 -12.21
C LEU A 194 14.45 -10.58 -12.71
N HIS A 195 14.75 -11.31 -13.80
CA HIS A 195 13.89 -12.35 -14.34
C HIS A 195 14.12 -13.73 -13.68
N LEU A 196 15.10 -13.85 -12.81
CA LEU A 196 15.42 -15.11 -12.14
C LEU A 196 14.28 -15.50 -11.17
N LYS A 197 14.02 -16.81 -11.05
CA LYS A 197 13.16 -17.33 -9.98
C LYS A 197 13.73 -16.87 -8.62
N GLY A 198 12.86 -16.48 -7.70
CA GLY A 198 13.30 -15.97 -6.42
C GLY A 198 13.52 -14.46 -6.40
N VAL A 199 13.14 -13.73 -7.46
CA VAL A 199 13.02 -12.27 -7.43
C VAL A 199 11.55 -11.93 -7.33
N TYR A 200 11.18 -11.22 -6.28
CA TYR A 200 9.79 -10.87 -5.96
C TYR A 200 9.63 -9.39 -5.64
N ASP A 201 8.47 -8.86 -5.91
CA ASP A 201 7.92 -7.66 -5.28
C ASP A 201 6.77 -8.07 -4.33
N PHE A 202 6.06 -7.11 -3.75
CA PHE A 202 4.97 -7.41 -2.81
C PHE A 202 3.83 -8.22 -3.46
N ALA A 203 3.59 -8.06 -4.75
CA ALA A 203 2.55 -8.78 -5.47
C ALA A 203 2.97 -10.23 -5.80
N THR A 204 4.14 -10.38 -6.38
CA THR A 204 4.68 -11.68 -6.83
C THR A 204 5.17 -12.55 -5.68
N LEU A 205 5.58 -11.98 -4.55
CA LEU A 205 5.90 -12.74 -3.35
C LEU A 205 4.74 -13.64 -2.92
N ILE A 206 3.52 -13.10 -2.95
CA ILE A 206 2.33 -13.83 -2.51
C ILE A 206 1.91 -14.91 -3.51
N SER A 207 2.02 -14.62 -4.81
CA SER A 207 1.61 -15.57 -5.86
C SER A 207 2.63 -16.67 -6.12
N ASP A 208 3.93 -16.33 -6.07
CA ASP A 208 4.98 -17.13 -6.71
C ASP A 208 5.97 -17.76 -5.74
N LEU A 209 6.00 -17.35 -4.45
CA LEU A 209 6.85 -18.01 -3.47
C LEU A 209 6.34 -19.43 -3.19
N ASP A 210 7.17 -20.43 -3.48
CA ASP A 210 6.84 -21.86 -3.40
C ASP A 210 7.84 -22.68 -2.55
N TYR A 211 8.69 -22.02 -1.76
CA TYR A 211 9.67 -22.65 -0.87
C TYR A 211 9.87 -21.82 0.39
N GLU A 212 10.32 -22.42 1.47
CA GLU A 212 10.69 -21.70 2.69
C GLU A 212 12.03 -20.99 2.51
N PRO A 213 12.08 -19.66 2.56
CA PRO A 213 13.31 -18.89 2.42
C PRO A 213 14.07 -18.80 3.75
N SER A 214 15.38 -18.60 3.69
CA SER A 214 16.22 -18.39 4.87
C SER A 214 17.02 -17.09 4.83
N ARG A 215 17.27 -16.53 3.64
CA ARG A 215 18.04 -15.29 3.46
C ARG A 215 17.39 -14.42 2.39
N CYS A 216 17.19 -13.15 2.73
CA CYS A 216 16.61 -12.14 1.85
C CYS A 216 17.56 -10.97 1.63
N VAL A 217 17.68 -10.53 0.39
CA VAL A 217 18.21 -9.19 0.07
C VAL A 217 17.07 -8.33 -0.46
N ILE A 218 16.83 -7.20 0.22
CA ILE A 218 15.83 -6.20 -0.21
C ILE A 218 16.55 -5.09 -0.97
N ILE A 219 16.05 -4.76 -2.16
CA ILE A 219 16.53 -3.63 -2.96
C ILE A 219 15.54 -2.49 -2.82
N GLY A 220 15.94 -1.40 -2.14
CA GLY A 220 15.11 -0.21 -1.90
C GLY A 220 15.11 0.22 -0.44
N GLY A 221 14.71 1.47 -0.18
CA GLY A 221 14.75 2.10 1.16
C GLY A 221 13.46 2.82 1.54
N SER A 222 12.32 2.43 0.94
CA SER A 222 10.99 2.99 1.21
C SER A 222 10.27 2.29 2.37
N LYS A 223 9.05 2.73 2.69
CA LYS A 223 8.15 2.08 3.67
C LYS A 223 8.04 0.57 3.43
N VAL A 224 7.78 0.16 2.20
CA VAL A 224 7.62 -1.26 1.82
C VAL A 224 8.87 -2.07 2.19
N ALA A 225 10.07 -1.54 1.97
CA ALA A 225 11.32 -2.22 2.35
C ALA A 225 11.40 -2.46 3.85
N ILE A 226 11.03 -1.46 4.66
CA ILE A 226 11.06 -1.53 6.12
C ILE A 226 10.03 -2.53 6.64
N GLU A 227 8.81 -2.42 6.18
CA GLU A 227 7.67 -3.22 6.63
C GLU A 227 7.86 -4.70 6.33
N TYR A 228 8.27 -5.04 5.11
CA TYR A 228 8.57 -6.44 4.76
C TYR A 228 9.84 -6.97 5.43
N SER A 229 10.88 -6.14 5.62
CA SER A 229 12.07 -6.57 6.35
C SER A 229 11.78 -6.94 7.80
N ALA A 230 10.89 -6.21 8.46
CA ALA A 230 10.45 -6.51 9.81
C ALA A 230 9.79 -7.90 9.89
N PHE A 231 8.93 -8.23 8.93
CA PHE A 231 8.30 -9.55 8.85
C PHE A 231 9.33 -10.65 8.55
N PHE A 232 10.16 -10.48 7.54
CA PHE A 232 11.16 -11.50 7.18
C PHE A 232 12.10 -11.80 8.35
N GLN A 233 12.62 -10.77 8.99
CA GLN A 233 13.51 -10.92 10.14
C GLN A 233 12.79 -11.59 11.34
N ALA A 234 11.54 -11.20 11.63
CA ALA A 234 10.76 -11.81 12.69
C ALA A 234 10.47 -13.30 12.42
N ALA A 235 10.20 -13.65 11.16
CA ALA A 235 10.02 -15.02 10.71
C ALA A 235 11.31 -15.86 10.69
N GLY A 236 12.47 -15.25 10.99
CA GLY A 236 13.76 -15.95 11.05
C GLY A 236 14.55 -15.95 9.74
N ILE A 237 14.13 -15.17 8.77
CA ILE A 237 14.85 -14.97 7.51
C ILE A 237 15.92 -13.88 7.75
N GLN A 238 17.20 -14.23 7.54
CA GLN A 238 18.28 -13.27 7.61
C GLN A 238 18.09 -12.20 6.53
N THR A 239 17.93 -10.93 6.93
CA THR A 239 17.50 -9.86 6.02
C THR A 239 18.57 -8.78 5.90
N THR A 240 18.94 -8.46 4.65
CA THR A 240 19.82 -7.34 4.28
C THR A 240 19.06 -6.36 3.39
N ILE A 241 19.13 -5.07 3.70
CA ILE A 241 18.58 -3.98 2.85
C ILE A 241 19.71 -3.27 2.13
N LEU A 242 19.59 -3.15 0.81
CA LEU A 242 20.46 -2.36 -0.06
C LEU A 242 19.73 -1.10 -0.51
N THR A 243 20.22 0.07 -0.15
CA THR A 243 19.60 1.36 -0.52
C THR A 243 20.62 2.39 -0.95
N ARG A 244 20.28 3.19 -1.98
CA ARG A 244 21.15 4.23 -2.54
C ARG A 244 21.26 5.48 -1.66
N SER A 245 20.21 5.77 -0.91
CA SER A 245 20.13 6.87 0.08
C SER A 245 19.94 6.30 1.47
N PRO A 246 20.17 7.06 2.53
CA PRO A 246 19.81 6.61 3.87
C PRO A 246 18.37 6.12 3.92
N LEU A 247 18.13 5.08 4.72
CA LEU A 247 16.81 4.48 4.86
C LEU A 247 15.78 5.56 5.27
N MET A 248 14.57 5.52 4.70
CA MET A 248 13.52 6.54 4.85
C MET A 248 13.88 7.96 4.33
N ALA A 249 15.04 8.16 3.73
CA ALA A 249 15.40 9.44 3.09
C ALA A 249 15.03 9.46 1.59
N THR A 250 14.00 8.73 1.21
CA THR A 250 13.46 8.76 -0.16
C THR A 250 12.66 10.03 -0.40
N GLN A 251 12.49 10.41 -1.66
CA GLN A 251 11.74 11.62 -2.00
C GLN A 251 10.28 11.59 -1.51
N SER A 252 9.66 10.41 -1.41
CA SER A 252 8.31 10.25 -0.88
C SER A 252 8.23 10.39 0.65
N LEU A 253 9.37 10.34 1.35
CA LEU A 253 9.47 10.42 2.81
C LEU A 253 10.34 11.62 3.26
N HIS A 254 10.45 12.64 2.42
CA HIS A 254 11.28 13.84 2.70
C HIS A 254 10.82 14.62 3.92
N HIS A 255 9.55 14.51 4.27
CA HIS A 255 8.90 15.17 5.42
C HIS A 255 9.00 14.37 6.72
N VAL A 256 9.67 13.22 6.72
CA VAL A 256 9.94 12.45 7.95
C VAL A 256 11.11 13.08 8.69
N ASP A 257 10.92 13.37 9.97
CA ASP A 257 11.96 13.91 10.82
C ASP A 257 13.16 12.98 11.01
N ASP A 258 14.35 13.55 11.18
CA ASP A 258 15.58 12.77 11.31
C ASP A 258 15.59 11.89 12.57
N ASP A 259 15.08 12.40 13.70
CA ASP A 259 14.98 11.64 14.95
C ASP A 259 13.99 10.46 14.84
N LEU A 260 12.90 10.62 14.09
CA LEU A 260 11.98 9.52 13.79
C LEU A 260 12.67 8.45 12.91
N ARG A 261 13.42 8.89 11.92
CA ARG A 261 14.21 8.01 11.04
C ARG A 261 15.26 7.23 11.82
N GLU A 262 16.01 7.90 12.70
CA GLU A 262 17.01 7.29 13.57
C GLU A 262 16.38 6.22 14.47
N TYR A 263 15.24 6.51 15.08
CA TYR A 263 14.50 5.56 15.90
C TYR A 263 14.13 4.28 15.14
N VAL A 264 13.60 4.42 13.92
CA VAL A 264 13.23 3.26 13.08
C VAL A 264 14.47 2.45 12.71
N VAL A 265 15.51 3.11 12.23
CA VAL A 265 16.76 2.44 11.79
C VAL A 265 17.42 1.69 12.94
N GLU A 266 17.50 2.30 14.12
CA GLU A 266 18.07 1.65 15.30
C GLU A 266 17.23 0.44 15.75
N GLY A 267 15.90 0.60 15.78
CA GLY A 267 14.99 -0.49 16.08
C GLY A 267 15.13 -1.69 15.13
N MET A 268 15.41 -1.44 13.86
CA MET A 268 15.68 -2.49 12.86
C MET A 268 17.04 -3.18 13.10
N ARG A 269 18.10 -2.40 13.36
CA ARG A 269 19.46 -2.92 13.64
C ARG A 269 19.50 -3.78 14.87
N VAL A 270 18.85 -3.37 15.96
CA VAL A 270 18.74 -4.14 17.20
C VAL A 270 18.06 -5.50 16.97
N ARG A 271 17.17 -5.59 16.00
CA ARG A 271 16.52 -6.84 15.58
C ARG A 271 17.35 -7.68 14.61
N GLY A 272 18.55 -7.21 14.23
CA GLY A 272 19.48 -7.93 13.39
C GLY A 272 19.29 -7.76 11.89
N ILE A 273 18.54 -6.74 11.46
CA ILE A 273 18.44 -6.37 10.03
C ILE A 273 19.73 -5.66 9.64
N GLU A 274 20.43 -6.18 8.64
CA GLU A 274 21.59 -5.51 8.05
C GLU A 274 21.10 -4.39 7.10
N ILE A 275 21.55 -3.16 7.35
CA ILE A 275 21.20 -2.01 6.50
C ILE A 275 22.46 -1.46 5.87
N LEU A 276 22.56 -1.54 4.56
CA LEU A 276 23.64 -1.01 3.74
C LEU A 276 23.09 0.16 2.92
N ASP A 277 23.36 1.36 3.39
CA ASP A 277 22.99 2.60 2.70
C ASP A 277 24.15 3.18 1.89
N GLY A 278 23.85 4.06 0.94
CA GLY A 278 24.84 4.61 0.00
C GLY A 278 25.39 3.57 -0.96
N VAL A 279 24.67 2.48 -1.23
CA VAL A 279 25.11 1.41 -2.11
C VAL A 279 24.28 1.36 -3.40
N GLU A 280 24.90 0.93 -4.50
CA GLU A 280 24.27 0.80 -5.82
C GLU A 280 24.14 -0.70 -6.17
N PRO A 281 22.93 -1.29 -6.17
CA PRO A 281 22.71 -2.63 -6.69
C PRO A 281 23.08 -2.72 -8.18
N LEU A 282 23.85 -3.73 -8.55
CA LEU A 282 24.38 -3.89 -9.92
C LEU A 282 23.74 -5.04 -10.67
N GLU A 283 23.54 -6.18 -10.00
CA GLU A 283 23.05 -7.41 -10.64
C GLU A 283 22.49 -8.37 -9.59
N VAL A 284 21.41 -9.05 -9.93
CA VAL A 284 20.95 -10.25 -9.20
C VAL A 284 21.66 -11.46 -9.78
N LEU A 285 22.46 -12.12 -8.95
CA LEU A 285 23.27 -13.28 -9.31
C LEU A 285 22.46 -14.56 -9.23
N GLY A 286 22.75 -15.51 -10.14
CA GLY A 286 22.12 -16.82 -10.08
C GLY A 286 22.17 -17.58 -11.40
N ASN A 287 21.81 -18.87 -11.33
CA ASN A 287 21.65 -19.72 -12.49
C ASN A 287 20.23 -20.30 -12.47
N GLY A 288 19.29 -19.64 -13.16
CA GLY A 288 17.86 -19.96 -13.16
C GLY A 288 17.13 -19.55 -11.87
N LYS A 289 17.81 -19.44 -10.73
CA LYS A 289 17.28 -18.95 -9.45
C LYS A 289 18.25 -17.95 -8.84
N ALA A 290 17.75 -16.93 -8.17
CA ALA A 290 18.54 -15.95 -7.43
C ALA A 290 19.35 -16.63 -6.33
N SER A 291 20.64 -16.25 -6.20
CA SER A 291 21.57 -16.76 -5.19
C SER A 291 22.33 -15.65 -4.48
N GLY A 292 22.21 -14.41 -4.91
CA GLY A 292 22.84 -13.25 -4.32
C GLY A 292 22.58 -11.99 -5.12
N VAL A 293 23.06 -10.86 -4.57
CA VAL A 293 23.05 -9.55 -5.24
C VAL A 293 24.45 -8.97 -5.17
N SER A 294 25.00 -8.55 -6.33
CA SER A 294 26.20 -7.75 -6.37
C SER A 294 25.85 -6.27 -6.31
N PHE A 295 26.63 -5.50 -5.61
CA PHE A 295 26.43 -4.06 -5.44
C PHE A 295 27.76 -3.32 -5.30
N ARG A 296 27.75 -2.04 -5.62
CA ARG A 296 28.87 -1.12 -5.39
C ARG A 296 28.66 -0.42 -4.04
N ASN A 297 29.65 -0.55 -3.14
CA ASN A 297 29.62 0.13 -1.85
C ASN A 297 30.00 1.62 -1.95
N ALA A 298 29.87 2.38 -0.87
CA ALA A 298 30.21 3.79 -0.81
C ALA A 298 31.71 4.10 -1.10
N ALA A 299 32.59 3.12 -0.95
CA ALA A 299 34.02 3.24 -1.33
C ALA A 299 34.27 2.95 -2.82
N GLY A 300 33.24 2.55 -3.58
CA GLY A 300 33.35 2.19 -4.99
C GLY A 300 33.72 0.73 -5.25
N GLU A 301 33.85 -0.09 -4.22
CA GLU A 301 34.19 -1.49 -4.32
C GLU A 301 32.95 -2.34 -4.62
N ILE A 302 33.14 -3.45 -5.35
CA ILE A 302 32.05 -4.39 -5.65
C ILE A 302 32.02 -5.46 -4.57
N GLU A 303 30.90 -5.57 -3.91
CA GLU A 303 30.58 -6.59 -2.89
C GLU A 303 29.41 -7.45 -3.33
N THR A 304 29.19 -8.55 -2.63
CA THR A 304 28.07 -9.47 -2.84
C THR A 304 27.42 -9.83 -1.53
N ARG A 305 26.08 -9.97 -1.53
CA ARG A 305 25.33 -10.60 -0.44
C ARG A 305 24.59 -11.82 -0.99
N ASP A 306 24.84 -12.97 -0.38
CA ASP A 306 24.14 -14.21 -0.71
C ASP A 306 22.70 -14.15 -0.22
N CYS A 307 21.76 -14.71 -0.99
CA CYS A 307 20.35 -14.80 -0.60
C CYS A 307 19.65 -16.00 -1.27
N ASP A 308 18.51 -16.39 -0.72
CA ASP A 308 17.61 -17.37 -1.34
C ASP A 308 16.57 -16.68 -2.21
N PHE A 309 16.26 -15.41 -1.92
CA PHE A 309 15.41 -14.55 -2.74
C PHE A 309 15.79 -13.07 -2.61
N VAL A 310 15.37 -12.32 -3.61
CA VAL A 310 15.50 -10.86 -3.67
C VAL A 310 14.11 -10.25 -3.60
N PHE A 311 13.92 -9.26 -2.74
CA PHE A 311 12.68 -8.50 -2.66
C PHE A 311 12.88 -7.08 -3.20
N VAL A 312 12.12 -6.71 -4.23
CA VAL A 312 12.25 -5.41 -4.90
C VAL A 312 11.24 -4.42 -4.31
N ALA A 313 11.75 -3.37 -3.68
CA ALA A 313 10.98 -2.31 -3.02
C ALA A 313 11.45 -0.90 -3.45
N THR A 314 11.66 -0.71 -4.76
CA THR A 314 12.24 0.50 -5.36
C THR A 314 11.22 1.58 -5.68
N GLY A 315 9.99 1.44 -5.18
CA GLY A 315 8.86 2.33 -5.41
C GLY A 315 7.93 1.83 -6.49
N GLU A 316 6.94 2.65 -6.82
CA GLU A 316 5.89 2.31 -7.79
C GLU A 316 5.76 3.39 -8.85
N ARG A 317 5.21 3.01 -9.99
CA ARG A 317 4.94 3.90 -11.13
C ARG A 317 3.47 3.83 -11.51
N ALA A 318 2.86 4.98 -11.73
CA ALA A 318 1.49 5.13 -12.19
C ALA A 318 1.26 4.41 -13.54
N GLN A 319 0.12 3.74 -13.67
CA GLN A 319 -0.28 3.05 -14.90
C GLN A 319 -0.97 4.00 -15.88
N SER A 320 -0.32 5.11 -16.23
CA SER A 320 -0.89 6.26 -16.96
C SER A 320 -0.66 6.22 -18.47
N GLN A 321 0.34 5.48 -18.96
CA GLN A 321 0.74 5.50 -20.38
C GLN A 321 -0.45 5.28 -21.35
N PRO A 322 -1.36 4.31 -21.13
CA PRO A 322 -2.49 4.12 -22.04
C PRO A 322 -3.40 5.34 -22.17
N PHE A 323 -3.49 6.16 -21.12
CA PHE A 323 -4.33 7.37 -21.10
C PHE A 323 -3.60 8.56 -21.72
N VAL A 324 -2.28 8.63 -21.59
CA VAL A 324 -1.47 9.60 -22.33
C VAL A 324 -1.62 9.35 -23.83
N ASP A 325 -1.53 8.10 -24.26
CA ASP A 325 -1.63 7.73 -25.67
C ASP A 325 -3.05 7.95 -26.24
N ALA A 326 -4.09 7.64 -25.46
CA ALA A 326 -5.48 7.71 -25.93
C ALA A 326 -6.09 9.12 -25.82
N LEU A 327 -5.75 9.86 -24.76
CA LEU A 327 -6.44 11.12 -24.42
C LEU A 327 -5.53 12.34 -24.40
N GLY A 328 -4.20 12.14 -24.34
CA GLY A 328 -3.25 13.24 -24.18
C GLY A 328 -3.31 13.90 -22.80
N VAL A 329 -3.68 13.18 -21.75
CA VAL A 329 -3.66 13.70 -20.36
C VAL A 329 -2.26 14.15 -19.96
N GLU A 330 -2.14 15.28 -19.28
CA GLU A 330 -0.86 15.74 -18.76
C GLU A 330 -0.36 14.90 -17.59
N VAL A 331 0.95 14.61 -17.61
CA VAL A 331 1.64 13.88 -16.56
C VAL A 331 2.84 14.68 -16.03
N ASP A 332 3.33 14.33 -14.85
CA ASP A 332 4.61 14.82 -14.34
C ASP A 332 5.78 13.96 -14.84
N ASP A 333 7.02 14.30 -14.41
CA ASP A 333 8.26 13.60 -14.80
C ASP A 333 8.29 12.12 -14.36
N ARG A 334 7.39 11.70 -13.47
CA ARG A 334 7.24 10.34 -12.97
C ARG A 334 6.04 9.61 -13.57
N MET A 335 5.41 10.20 -14.57
CA MET A 335 4.20 9.68 -15.22
C MET A 335 2.95 9.69 -14.33
N ASN A 336 2.91 10.44 -13.24
CA ASN A 336 1.68 10.66 -12.49
C ASN A 336 0.76 11.62 -13.24
N ILE A 337 -0.52 11.30 -13.36
CA ILE A 337 -1.48 12.19 -14.02
C ILE A 337 -1.70 13.43 -13.16
N LYS A 338 -1.49 14.62 -13.76
CA LYS A 338 -1.76 15.91 -13.11
C LYS A 338 -3.26 16.13 -12.97
N VAL A 339 -3.68 16.52 -11.79
CA VAL A 339 -5.07 16.88 -11.48
C VAL A 339 -5.13 18.16 -10.67
N ASP A 340 -6.27 18.84 -10.76
CA ASP A 340 -6.61 19.93 -9.86
C ASP A 340 -7.18 19.42 -8.52
N ARG A 341 -7.53 20.31 -7.60
CA ARG A 341 -8.13 19.95 -6.29
C ARG A 341 -9.51 19.29 -6.40
N THR A 342 -10.14 19.34 -7.56
CA THR A 342 -11.41 18.66 -7.86
C THR A 342 -11.21 17.27 -8.50
N MET A 343 -9.97 16.85 -8.67
CA MET A 343 -9.52 15.62 -9.35
C MET A 343 -9.71 15.65 -10.88
N LYS A 344 -9.93 16.83 -11.50
CA LYS A 344 -9.98 16.97 -12.96
C LYS A 344 -8.58 16.92 -13.55
N THR A 345 -8.46 16.25 -14.69
CA THR A 345 -7.25 16.25 -15.53
C THR A 345 -7.23 17.47 -16.49
N SER A 346 -6.22 17.52 -17.33
CA SER A 346 -6.14 18.50 -18.44
C SER A 346 -7.18 18.27 -19.56
N VAL A 347 -7.88 17.13 -19.56
CA VAL A 347 -8.88 16.75 -20.55
C VAL A 347 -10.28 16.95 -19.99
N GLU A 348 -11.15 17.58 -20.78
CA GLU A 348 -12.54 17.86 -20.39
C GLU A 348 -13.28 16.56 -20.05
N ASP A 349 -14.04 16.58 -18.95
CA ASP A 349 -14.85 15.47 -18.42
C ASP A 349 -14.04 14.20 -18.05
N VAL A 350 -12.72 14.31 -17.94
CA VAL A 350 -11.82 13.25 -17.50
C VAL A 350 -11.21 13.60 -16.15
N TYR A 351 -11.35 12.69 -15.19
CA TYR A 351 -10.80 12.76 -13.84
C TYR A 351 -9.77 11.65 -13.64
N ALA A 352 -8.82 11.84 -12.72
CA ALA A 352 -7.91 10.79 -12.31
C ALA A 352 -7.81 10.74 -10.78
N VAL A 353 -7.66 9.53 -10.22
CA VAL A 353 -7.74 9.30 -8.77
C VAL A 353 -6.83 8.16 -8.32
N GLY A 354 -6.59 8.06 -7.02
CA GLY A 354 -5.79 7.00 -6.40
C GLY A 354 -4.30 7.15 -6.73
N ASP A 355 -3.61 6.01 -6.83
CA ASP A 355 -2.16 6.01 -7.04
C ASP A 355 -1.75 6.48 -8.43
N LEU A 356 -2.71 6.58 -9.34
CA LEU A 356 -2.51 7.10 -10.69
C LEU A 356 -2.10 8.59 -10.71
N ILE A 357 -2.45 9.34 -9.65
CA ILE A 357 -2.09 10.75 -9.46
C ILE A 357 -0.85 10.96 -8.57
N GLY A 358 -0.06 9.90 -8.38
CA GLY A 358 1.21 9.94 -7.66
C GLY A 358 1.08 9.82 -6.13
N PRO A 359 2.17 10.03 -5.40
CA PRO A 359 2.20 9.94 -3.94
C PRO A 359 1.24 10.93 -3.25
N PRO A 360 0.83 10.59 -2.02
CA PRO A 360 1.08 9.35 -1.28
C PRO A 360 0.31 8.17 -1.85
N LEU A 361 0.95 7.00 -1.91
CA LEU A 361 0.33 5.78 -2.43
C LEU A 361 -0.41 5.06 -1.29
N GLU A 362 -1.47 5.71 -0.81
CA GLU A 362 -2.21 5.30 0.37
C GLU A 362 -3.68 5.03 0.07
N MET A 363 -4.23 3.97 0.65
CA MET A 363 -5.63 3.60 0.48
C MET A 363 -6.58 4.73 0.89
N PHE A 364 -6.23 5.50 1.92
CA PHE A 364 -7.01 6.66 2.36
C PHE A 364 -7.13 7.69 1.24
N LYS A 365 -6.00 8.07 0.61
CA LYS A 365 -6.00 9.00 -0.52
C LYS A 365 -6.80 8.44 -1.71
N ALA A 366 -6.60 7.16 -2.01
CA ALA A 366 -7.31 6.52 -3.11
C ALA A 366 -8.84 6.60 -2.92
N ARG A 367 -9.33 6.24 -1.73
CA ARG A 367 -10.76 6.35 -1.41
C ARG A 367 -11.27 7.79 -1.48
N LYS A 368 -10.56 8.71 -0.84
CA LYS A 368 -10.97 10.12 -0.75
C LYS A 368 -11.01 10.78 -2.12
N SER A 369 -9.97 10.61 -2.95
CA SER A 369 -9.93 11.17 -4.30
C SER A 369 -11.07 10.64 -5.18
N GLY A 370 -11.39 9.34 -5.12
CA GLY A 370 -12.53 8.76 -5.80
C GLY A 370 -13.86 9.39 -5.37
N CYS A 371 -14.02 9.64 -4.06
CA CYS A 371 -15.22 10.33 -3.54
C CYS A 371 -15.31 11.78 -4.01
N VAL A 372 -14.18 12.50 -4.04
CA VAL A 372 -14.13 13.91 -4.51
C VAL A 372 -14.50 13.98 -5.99
N ALA A 373 -13.91 13.15 -6.84
CA ALA A 373 -14.25 13.08 -8.26
C ALA A 373 -15.73 12.78 -8.47
N ALA A 374 -16.25 11.75 -7.79
CA ALA A 374 -17.67 11.37 -7.90
C ALA A 374 -18.62 12.51 -7.51
N ARG A 375 -18.33 13.25 -6.44
CA ARG A 375 -19.13 14.40 -5.98
C ARG A 375 -19.16 15.51 -7.03
N ASN A 376 -17.99 15.84 -7.56
CA ASN A 376 -17.88 16.91 -8.59
C ASN A 376 -18.61 16.52 -9.88
N ILE A 377 -18.51 15.29 -10.34
CA ILE A 377 -19.25 14.77 -11.49
C ILE A 377 -20.77 14.83 -11.25
N MET A 378 -21.21 14.59 -10.02
CA MET A 378 -22.62 14.64 -9.64
C MET A 378 -23.13 16.07 -9.34
N GLY A 379 -22.34 17.11 -9.63
CA GLY A 379 -22.75 18.53 -9.56
C GLY A 379 -22.52 19.20 -8.22
N GLU A 380 -21.81 18.55 -7.28
CA GLU A 380 -21.31 19.22 -6.07
C GLU A 380 -20.01 19.96 -6.40
N HIS A 381 -19.58 20.86 -5.54
CA HIS A 381 -18.26 21.50 -5.63
C HIS A 381 -17.43 21.10 -4.42
N TRP A 382 -16.49 20.16 -4.62
CA TRP A 382 -15.60 19.67 -3.59
C TRP A 382 -14.15 19.78 -4.04
N GLU A 383 -13.37 20.46 -3.21
CA GLU A 383 -11.92 20.54 -3.35
C GLU A 383 -11.24 19.74 -2.23
N TRP A 384 -10.10 19.15 -2.52
CA TRP A 384 -9.29 18.48 -1.54
C TRP A 384 -7.81 18.65 -1.84
N ASP A 385 -7.09 19.13 -0.83
CA ASP A 385 -5.63 19.14 -0.81
C ASP A 385 -5.17 17.86 -0.14
N TYR A 386 -4.53 16.97 -0.90
CA TYR A 386 -4.04 15.70 -0.40
C TYR A 386 -2.55 15.74 0.02
N SER A 387 -1.94 16.92 0.06
CA SER A 387 -0.61 17.13 0.63
C SER A 387 -0.61 17.05 2.16
N GLU A 388 -1.75 17.34 2.80
CA GLU A 388 -1.92 17.30 4.25
C GLU A 388 -2.73 16.07 4.68
N TYR A 389 -2.05 15.01 5.11
CA TYR A 389 -2.68 13.81 5.64
C TYR A 389 -1.71 13.11 6.62
N PRO A 390 -2.24 12.37 7.59
CA PRO A 390 -1.40 11.53 8.45
C PRO A 390 -0.83 10.35 7.65
N ASP A 391 0.46 10.15 7.76
CA ASP A 391 1.15 8.99 7.21
C ASP A 391 1.70 8.10 8.33
N PHE A 392 2.02 6.87 8.03
CA PHE A 392 2.46 5.89 9.03
C PHE A 392 3.37 4.82 8.42
N LEU A 393 4.13 4.19 9.29
CA LEU A 393 4.89 2.98 9.01
C LEU A 393 4.31 1.84 9.86
N HIS A 394 3.85 0.79 9.21
CA HIS A 394 3.20 -0.34 9.85
C HIS A 394 4.17 -1.53 9.95
N SER A 395 4.91 -1.62 11.05
CA SER A 395 5.92 -2.65 11.25
C SER A 395 5.88 -3.23 12.69
N THR A 396 6.94 -3.85 13.14
CA THR A 396 7.09 -4.32 14.53
C THR A 396 7.05 -3.19 15.56
N TYR A 397 7.30 -1.96 15.12
CA TYR A 397 7.03 -0.72 15.85
C TYR A 397 6.29 0.21 14.89
N GLU A 398 5.24 0.82 15.39
CA GLU A 398 4.47 1.78 14.62
C GLU A 398 4.98 3.18 14.84
N VAL A 399 5.14 3.90 13.75
CA VAL A 399 5.43 5.33 13.76
C VAL A 399 4.44 6.04 12.86
N THR A 400 3.95 7.19 13.30
CA THR A 400 3.02 8.01 12.55
C THR A 400 3.49 9.45 12.56
N TRP A 401 3.21 10.17 11.49
CA TRP A 401 3.53 11.59 11.38
C TRP A 401 2.47 12.31 10.56
N CYS A 402 2.36 13.60 10.76
CA CYS A 402 1.43 14.47 10.02
C CYS A 402 1.96 15.92 10.03
N GLY A 403 1.79 16.63 8.96
CA GLY A 403 2.22 18.01 8.82
C GLY A 403 3.69 18.13 8.41
N LEU A 404 4.33 19.22 8.82
CA LEU A 404 5.70 19.56 8.45
C LEU A 404 6.72 18.79 9.28
N SER A 405 7.85 18.44 8.69
CA SER A 405 9.04 18.08 9.44
C SER A 405 9.59 19.30 10.16
N GLU A 406 10.40 19.10 11.20
CA GLU A 406 11.03 20.22 11.93
C GLU A 406 11.88 21.10 11.00
N ARG A 407 12.56 20.51 10.04
CA ARG A 407 13.32 21.25 9.03
C ARG A 407 12.40 22.15 8.20
N GLU A 408 11.33 21.61 7.63
CA GLU A 408 10.37 22.36 6.82
C GLU A 408 9.65 23.45 7.64
N ALA A 409 9.31 23.14 8.90
CA ALA A 409 8.72 24.10 9.81
C ALA A 409 9.66 25.30 10.05
N ARG A 410 10.95 25.05 10.32
CA ARG A 410 11.95 26.10 10.54
C ARG A 410 12.26 26.92 9.29
N GLU A 411 12.02 26.39 8.10
CA GLU A 411 12.11 27.14 6.84
C GLU A 411 10.92 28.09 6.63
N GLN A 412 9.73 27.71 7.13
CA GLN A 412 8.48 28.42 6.89
C GLN A 412 8.07 29.35 8.04
N TYR A 413 8.47 29.04 9.28
CA TYR A 413 8.07 29.79 10.48
C TYR A 413 9.30 30.35 11.22
N PRO A 414 9.27 31.63 11.63
CA PRO A 414 10.41 32.25 12.29
C PRO A 414 10.63 31.78 13.74
N ASN A 415 9.58 31.26 14.39
CA ASN A 415 9.59 30.86 15.79
C ASN A 415 8.95 29.46 15.97
N VAL A 416 9.73 28.41 15.75
CA VAL A 416 9.27 27.02 15.92
C VAL A 416 9.59 26.53 17.33
N VAL A 417 8.56 26.13 18.07
CA VAL A 417 8.69 25.48 19.37
C VAL A 417 8.52 23.98 19.17
N VAL A 418 9.53 23.21 19.58
CA VAL A 418 9.49 21.74 19.55
C VAL A 418 9.12 21.24 20.94
N ILE A 419 8.05 20.46 21.00
CA ILE A 419 7.60 19.78 22.22
C ILE A 419 7.83 18.29 22.02
N LYS A 420 8.67 17.68 22.86
CA LYS A 420 9.00 16.25 22.78
C LYS A 420 8.76 15.58 24.13
N MET A 421 8.24 14.36 24.07
CA MET A 421 8.01 13.52 25.24
C MET A 421 8.53 12.09 24.94
N PRO A 422 9.51 11.56 25.69
CA PRO A 422 10.25 12.27 26.73
C PRO A 422 11.04 13.47 26.17
N PRO A 423 11.34 14.49 26.97
CA PRO A 423 12.22 15.58 26.57
C PRO A 423 13.63 15.08 26.21
N ASP A 424 14.33 15.82 25.36
CA ASP A 424 15.70 15.47 24.97
C ASP A 424 16.60 15.37 26.22
N GLY A 425 17.42 14.32 26.27
CA GLY A 425 18.29 14.02 27.40
C GLY A 425 17.65 13.22 28.54
N LEU A 426 16.35 12.95 28.43
CA LEU A 426 15.62 12.04 29.32
C LEU A 426 15.04 10.90 28.49
N ASP A 427 15.04 9.70 29.04
CA ASP A 427 14.30 8.58 28.46
C ASP A 427 12.98 8.32 29.25
N HIS A 428 12.13 7.40 28.75
CA HIS A 428 10.87 7.13 29.42
C HIS A 428 11.03 6.46 30.80
N LYS A 429 12.18 5.84 31.11
CA LYS A 429 12.44 5.38 32.49
C LYS A 429 12.58 6.57 33.44
N ASP A 430 13.05 7.73 32.97
CA ASP A 430 13.14 8.95 33.77
C ASP A 430 11.78 9.62 33.97
N VAL A 431 10.86 9.50 33.01
CA VAL A 431 9.50 10.05 33.10
C VAL A 431 8.47 9.03 33.57
N GLY A 432 8.84 7.77 33.72
CA GLY A 432 7.99 6.71 34.28
C GLY A 432 6.84 6.23 33.39
N MET A 433 6.79 6.66 32.12
CA MET A 433 5.74 6.25 31.18
C MET A 433 6.32 5.93 29.79
N PRO A 434 5.97 4.79 29.19
CA PRO A 434 6.27 4.54 27.79
C PRO A 434 5.48 5.49 26.90
N VAL A 435 6.12 5.96 25.84
CA VAL A 435 5.49 6.77 24.80
C VAL A 435 5.61 5.98 23.49
N GLY A 436 4.55 6.01 22.70
CA GLY A 436 4.49 5.26 21.44
C GLY A 436 3.82 3.89 21.57
N ASP A 437 3.92 3.09 20.53
CA ASP A 437 3.27 1.76 20.43
C ASP A 437 3.95 0.67 21.28
N ALA A 438 4.82 1.04 22.16
CA ALA A 438 5.39 0.04 23.03
C ALA A 438 4.29 -0.60 23.86
N SER A 439 4.05 -1.89 23.67
CA SER A 439 3.40 -2.62 24.74
C SER A 439 4.20 -2.37 26.01
N MET A 440 3.53 -2.29 27.15
CA MET A 440 4.21 -2.11 28.44
C MET A 440 5.33 -3.15 28.64
N LEU A 441 5.21 -4.33 28.05
CA LEU A 441 6.22 -5.37 28.08
C LEU A 441 7.50 -4.96 27.37
N TYR A 442 7.42 -4.31 26.22
CA TYR A 442 8.59 -3.78 25.52
C TYR A 442 9.28 -2.70 26.34
N ALA A 443 8.53 -1.73 26.82
CA ALA A 443 9.05 -0.63 27.62
C ALA A 443 9.75 -1.10 28.91
N MET A 444 9.26 -2.16 29.53
CA MET A 444 9.89 -2.74 30.73
C MET A 444 11.23 -3.43 30.45
N ARG A 445 11.43 -3.99 29.26
CA ARG A 445 12.64 -4.74 28.93
C ARG A 445 13.66 -3.95 28.11
N TYR A 446 13.18 -3.08 27.23
CA TYR A 446 14.00 -2.29 26.30
C TYR A 446 13.58 -0.84 26.37
N PRO A 447 13.90 -0.18 27.49
CA PRO A 447 13.54 1.21 27.69
C PRO A 447 14.02 2.13 26.55
N GLU A 448 15.16 1.85 25.98
CA GLU A 448 15.74 2.58 24.85
C GLU A 448 14.91 2.51 23.55
N LEU A 449 14.01 1.54 23.43
CA LEU A 449 13.15 1.35 22.25
C LEU A 449 11.70 1.82 22.44
N SER A 450 11.40 2.52 23.52
CA SER A 450 10.04 2.84 23.87
C SER A 450 9.42 4.04 23.15
N GLY A 451 10.12 4.58 22.18
CA GLY A 451 9.61 5.64 21.32
C GLY A 451 9.46 7.01 21.94
N PHE A 452 8.92 7.95 21.20
CA PHE A 452 8.65 9.32 21.62
C PHE A 452 7.43 9.90 20.90
N CYS A 453 6.91 10.99 21.43
CA CYS A 453 5.92 11.83 20.75
C CYS A 453 6.54 13.23 20.55
N LYS A 454 6.41 13.78 19.34
CA LYS A 454 6.93 15.10 18.97
C LYS A 454 5.81 15.94 18.38
N MET A 455 5.76 17.21 18.77
CA MET A 455 4.80 18.18 18.25
C MET A 455 5.54 19.47 17.91
N LEU A 456 5.28 20.01 16.74
CA LEU A 456 5.79 21.30 16.30
C LEU A 456 4.70 22.37 16.46
N VAL A 457 5.08 23.50 17.01
CA VAL A 457 4.16 24.61 17.28
C VAL A 457 4.78 25.91 16.77
N ASP A 458 4.02 26.67 16.00
CA ASP A 458 4.37 28.06 15.72
C ASP A 458 4.26 28.87 17.03
N GLY A 459 5.38 29.32 17.53
CA GLY A 459 5.47 30.04 18.84
C GLY A 459 4.73 31.36 18.86
N ASP A 460 4.49 31.97 17.70
CA ASP A 460 3.81 33.26 17.58
C ASP A 460 2.29 33.09 17.58
N SER A 461 1.75 32.21 16.77
CA SER A 461 0.32 31.93 16.68
C SER A 461 -0.18 30.88 17.66
N ARG A 462 0.71 30.10 18.26
CA ARG A 462 0.43 28.92 19.12
C ARG A 462 -0.38 27.81 18.43
N ARG A 463 -0.25 27.71 17.12
CA ARG A 463 -0.86 26.64 16.32
C ARG A 463 0.11 25.47 16.17
N ILE A 464 -0.45 24.26 16.17
CA ILE A 464 0.28 23.06 15.73
C ILE A 464 0.47 23.17 14.21
N ILE A 465 1.66 22.85 13.73
CA ILE A 465 2.08 23.01 12.33
C ILE A 465 2.67 21.73 11.77
#